data_5e16fae194a3277a29e135dea96d1e56
#
_entry.id   5e16fae194a3277a29e135dea96d1e56
#
_cell.length_a   1.000
_cell.length_b   1.000
_cell.length_c   1.000
_cell.angle_alpha   90.00
_cell.angle_beta   90.00
_cell.angle_gamma   90.00
#
_symmetry.space_group_name_H-M   'P 1'
#
loop_
_entity.id
_entity.type
_entity.pdbx_description
1 polymer ?
#
loop_
_entity_poly.entity_id
_entity_poly.type
_entity_poly.pdbx_seq_one_letter_code
_entity_poly.pdbx_strand_id
1 'polypeptide(L)'
;MLFLAGTITSAVIAIPSWATIKQTGNKALAPLPIHVTTTQNIVDALSSRHYVPTALNDELSARIFDTYIGDLDPSRSYFLQSDIDEFEQYRYKMDDALKRGNLSPAFDIFNRYHERVITRFEKIIATLDEDLNRFDFTIPEDLLIDREKGPWAKTEKQLDDLWRKRLKDSVLNLKLTDKEPEKIQELLQKRFSNRLTRSRQTNNEDVYQLYMNSFTKTYDPHTSYFSPRTSENFNINMSLSLEGIGAVLQLEDEYTKVVSLVTAGPADKAGSLKPNDKIVAVGQGKAGEMVDIIGWRLDEVVQLIRGRKDTVVRLDIITASDGDADPKIISIVRNKVELEEQSAQSEIIELEQFGAQHKIGVVSIPTFYIDFQALQKGDRNYKSTTRDVKKLIRDLLSQDVDGLVIDLRNNGGGSLQEAKLLTGLFIERGPTVQIRSKSNRVDILDD
;
A
#
# COMPACT_ATOMS: atom_id res chain seq x y z
N MET A 1 38.13 -29.44 -10.70
CA MET A 1 36.90 -29.89 -10.10
C MET A 1 37.12 -29.92 -8.58
N LEU A 2 36.91 -28.80 -7.89
CA LEU A 2 37.01 -28.71 -6.43
C LEU A 2 35.74 -28.02 -5.95
N PHE A 3 34.89 -28.76 -5.28
CA PHE A 3 33.73 -28.23 -4.56
C PHE A 3 34.19 -27.72 -3.19
N LEU A 4 34.04 -26.42 -2.94
CA LEU A 4 34.11 -25.88 -1.58
C LEU A 4 32.69 -25.81 -1.03
N ALA A 5 32.39 -26.69 -0.10
CA ALA A 5 31.18 -26.63 0.73
C ALA A 5 31.39 -25.56 1.80
N GLY A 6 30.74 -24.43 1.61
CA GLY A 6 30.63 -23.39 2.65
C GLY A 6 29.50 -23.73 3.60
N THR A 7 29.83 -24.06 4.84
CA THR A 7 28.88 -24.20 5.96
C THR A 7 28.29 -22.84 6.31
N ILE A 8 26.99 -22.65 6.00
CA ILE A 8 26.24 -21.49 6.46
C ILE A 8 25.83 -21.76 7.91
N THR A 9 26.53 -21.14 8.84
CA THR A 9 26.14 -21.07 10.24
C THR A 9 24.89 -20.19 10.36
N SER A 10 23.75 -20.80 10.68
CA SER A 10 22.50 -20.09 10.97
C SER A 10 22.67 -19.27 12.25
N ALA A 11 22.95 -18.00 12.13
CA ALA A 11 22.85 -17.06 13.25
C ALA A 11 21.37 -16.91 13.59
N VAL A 12 20.95 -17.43 14.73
CA VAL A 12 19.67 -17.12 15.36
C VAL A 12 19.71 -15.64 15.72
N ILE A 13 19.10 -14.79 14.88
CA ILE A 13 18.89 -13.39 15.22
C ILE A 13 17.82 -13.39 16.30
N ALA A 14 18.22 -13.06 17.52
CA ALA A 14 17.31 -12.76 18.61
C ALA A 14 16.42 -11.59 18.19
N ILE A 15 15.11 -11.83 18.10
CA ILE A 15 14.11 -10.80 17.86
C ILE A 15 14.19 -9.83 19.04
N PRO A 16 14.51 -8.54 18.84
CA PRO A 16 14.52 -7.58 19.91
C PRO A 16 13.09 -7.48 20.48
N SER A 17 12.98 -7.54 21.80
CA SER A 17 11.75 -7.27 22.53
C SER A 17 11.20 -5.91 22.08
N TRP A 18 10.03 -5.89 21.50
CA TRP A 18 9.32 -4.68 21.11
C TRP A 18 8.93 -3.93 22.39
N ALA A 19 9.82 -3.10 22.87
CA ALA A 19 9.48 -2.11 23.89
C ALA A 19 8.41 -1.19 23.32
N THR A 20 7.29 -1.14 24.00
CA THR A 20 6.15 -0.27 23.79
C THR A 20 6.62 1.18 23.66
N ILE A 21 6.81 1.67 22.43
CA ILE A 21 7.06 3.08 22.19
C ILE A 21 5.69 3.77 22.23
N LYS A 22 5.25 4.17 23.41
CA LYS A 22 4.30 5.28 23.51
C LYS A 22 5.02 6.49 22.89
N GLN A 23 4.70 6.83 21.65
CA GLN A 23 5.13 8.09 21.04
C GLN A 23 4.40 9.26 21.73
N THR A 24 4.94 9.72 22.83
CA THR A 24 4.61 11.01 23.42
C THR A 24 5.70 11.98 22.98
N GLY A 25 5.38 12.81 22.01
CA GLY A 25 6.25 13.91 21.56
C GLY A 25 6.69 13.77 20.09
N ASN A 26 6.74 14.90 19.43
CA ASN A 26 7.16 15.08 18.02
C ASN A 26 8.66 14.76 17.86
N LYS A 27 9.05 13.49 17.93
CA LYS A 27 10.44 13.08 17.72
C LYS A 27 10.73 13.13 16.22
N ALA A 28 11.76 13.88 15.84
CA ALA A 28 12.23 13.92 14.46
C ALA A 28 12.53 12.50 13.97
N LEU A 29 12.03 12.17 12.76
CA LEU A 29 12.29 10.91 12.11
C LEU A 29 13.72 10.88 11.57
N ALA A 30 14.35 9.71 11.58
CA ALA A 30 15.73 9.52 11.17
C ALA A 30 15.89 8.21 10.38
N PRO A 31 16.85 8.13 9.45
CA PRO A 31 17.09 6.90 8.71
C PRO A 31 17.52 5.77 9.64
N LEU A 32 17.07 4.55 9.35
CA LEU A 32 17.52 3.35 10.02
C LEU A 32 18.86 2.88 9.43
N PRO A 33 19.73 2.18 10.19
CA PRO A 33 20.99 1.67 9.66
C PRO A 33 20.87 0.83 8.39
N ILE A 34 19.79 0.03 8.28
CA ILE A 34 19.52 -0.79 7.11
C ILE A 34 19.26 0.05 5.85
N HIS A 35 18.70 1.26 5.99
CA HIS A 35 18.40 2.14 4.86
C HIS A 35 19.67 2.55 4.10
N VAL A 36 20.81 2.72 4.79
CA VAL A 36 22.09 3.05 4.18
C VAL A 36 22.49 1.99 3.15
N THR A 37 22.56 0.73 3.58
CA THR A 37 22.96 -0.38 2.71
C THR A 37 21.93 -0.60 1.60
N THR A 38 20.64 -0.48 1.91
CA THR A 38 19.56 -0.62 0.92
C THR A 38 19.67 0.46 -0.16
N THR A 39 19.94 1.71 0.22
CA THR A 39 20.15 2.83 -0.73
C THR A 39 21.31 2.54 -1.68
N GLN A 40 22.45 2.10 -1.15
CA GLN A 40 23.61 1.77 -1.98
C GLN A 40 23.28 0.64 -2.97
N ASN A 41 22.58 -0.40 -2.52
CA ASN A 41 22.14 -1.50 -3.39
C ASN A 41 21.17 -1.02 -4.49
N ILE A 42 20.27 -0.07 -4.18
CA ILE A 42 19.35 0.51 -5.17
C ILE A 42 20.14 1.34 -6.20
N VAL A 43 21.06 2.19 -5.75
CA VAL A 43 21.93 3.00 -6.62
C VAL A 43 22.73 2.09 -7.56
N ASP A 44 23.33 1.02 -7.03
CA ASP A 44 24.11 0.06 -7.83
C ASP A 44 23.21 -0.70 -8.83
N ALA A 45 22.02 -1.09 -8.43
CA ALA A 45 21.07 -1.77 -9.32
C ALA A 45 20.61 -0.87 -10.46
N LEU A 46 20.27 0.38 -10.17
CA LEU A 46 19.84 1.34 -11.20
C LEU A 46 20.97 1.70 -12.16
N SER A 47 22.16 1.97 -11.66
CA SER A 47 23.31 2.33 -12.51
C SER A 47 23.78 1.17 -13.41
N SER A 48 23.75 -0.07 -12.90
CA SER A 48 24.27 -1.24 -13.62
C SER A 48 23.22 -1.97 -14.47
N ARG A 49 21.97 -2.05 -14.04
CA ARG A 49 20.94 -2.94 -14.61
C ARG A 49 19.79 -2.21 -15.29
N HIS A 50 19.54 -0.94 -14.96
CA HIS A 50 18.43 -0.19 -15.57
C HIS A 50 18.58 -0.11 -17.08
N TYR A 51 17.46 -0.25 -17.84
CA TYR A 51 17.46 -0.27 -19.30
C TYR A 51 18.05 1.00 -19.90
N VAL A 52 17.59 2.17 -19.43
CA VAL A 52 18.15 3.47 -19.86
C VAL A 52 19.35 3.82 -18.98
N PRO A 53 20.55 3.96 -19.55
CA PRO A 53 21.72 4.39 -18.78
C PRO A 53 21.54 5.87 -18.40
N THR A 54 21.29 6.11 -17.12
CA THR A 54 21.14 7.46 -16.56
C THR A 54 22.25 7.71 -15.56
N ALA A 55 23.02 8.78 -15.79
CA ALA A 55 24.08 9.16 -14.87
C ALA A 55 23.48 9.80 -13.61
N LEU A 56 23.86 9.30 -12.43
CA LEU A 56 23.54 9.94 -11.17
C LEU A 56 24.52 11.10 -10.94
N ASN A 57 24.11 12.32 -11.33
CA ASN A 57 24.88 13.55 -11.34
C ASN A 57 24.02 14.73 -10.85
N ASP A 58 24.58 15.94 -10.88
CA ASP A 58 23.90 17.17 -10.44
C ASP A 58 22.56 17.42 -11.15
N GLU A 59 22.45 17.11 -12.44
CA GLU A 59 21.21 17.26 -13.20
C GLU A 59 20.11 16.31 -12.66
N LEU A 60 20.48 15.05 -12.45
CA LEU A 60 19.56 14.08 -11.85
C LEU A 60 19.26 14.43 -10.38
N SER A 61 20.26 14.94 -9.64
CA SER A 61 20.10 15.45 -8.27
C SER A 61 19.03 16.53 -8.20
N ALA A 62 19.05 17.52 -9.10
CA ALA A 62 18.04 18.56 -9.17
C ALA A 62 16.64 17.99 -9.46
N ARG A 63 16.54 17.03 -10.37
CA ARG A 63 15.26 16.35 -10.68
C ARG A 63 14.74 15.56 -9.47
N ILE A 64 15.61 14.85 -8.74
CA ILE A 64 15.24 14.12 -7.51
C ILE A 64 14.70 15.10 -6.48
N PHE A 65 15.38 16.24 -6.27
CA PHE A 65 14.95 17.29 -5.36
C PHE A 65 13.54 17.81 -5.72
N ASP A 66 13.33 18.22 -6.98
CA ASP A 66 12.04 18.75 -7.42
C ASP A 66 10.93 17.70 -7.31
N THR A 67 11.21 16.45 -7.67
CA THR A 67 10.25 15.35 -7.56
C THR A 67 9.88 15.11 -6.09
N TYR A 68 10.87 15.08 -5.19
CA TYR A 68 10.64 14.83 -3.77
C TYR A 68 9.81 15.94 -3.10
N ILE A 69 10.13 17.20 -3.36
CA ILE A 69 9.35 18.36 -2.89
C ILE A 69 7.91 18.29 -3.44
N GLY A 70 7.77 17.97 -4.74
CA GLY A 70 6.47 17.82 -5.38
C GLY A 70 5.64 16.65 -4.83
N ASP A 71 6.26 15.51 -4.55
CA ASP A 71 5.59 14.35 -3.94
C ASP A 71 5.15 14.64 -2.49
N LEU A 72 5.89 15.46 -1.73
CA LEU A 72 5.52 15.87 -0.38
C LEU A 72 4.37 16.87 -0.36
N ASP A 73 4.46 17.95 -1.13
CA ASP A 73 3.46 19.02 -1.14
C ASP A 73 3.03 19.41 -2.55
N PRO A 74 2.31 18.52 -3.28
CA PRO A 74 1.91 18.75 -4.66
C PRO A 74 1.00 19.97 -4.84
N SER A 75 0.26 20.33 -3.80
CA SER A 75 -0.63 21.50 -3.82
C SER A 75 -0.03 22.77 -3.24
N ARG A 76 1.25 22.76 -2.87
CA ARG A 76 2.00 23.89 -2.31
C ARG A 76 1.24 24.58 -1.18
N SER A 77 0.82 23.78 -0.21
CA SER A 77 -0.10 24.21 0.85
C SER A 77 0.40 23.97 2.27
N TYR A 78 1.62 23.46 2.41
CA TYR A 78 2.24 23.24 3.71
C TYR A 78 3.58 23.98 3.83
N PHE A 79 4.48 23.86 2.86
CA PHE A 79 5.74 24.58 2.87
C PHE A 79 5.56 26.09 2.66
N LEU A 80 6.45 26.85 3.26
CA LEU A 80 6.68 28.25 2.93
C LEU A 80 7.79 28.37 1.87
N GLN A 81 7.83 29.51 1.15
CA GLN A 81 8.95 29.80 0.24
C GLN A 81 10.30 29.75 0.97
N SER A 82 10.37 30.22 2.22
CA SER A 82 11.58 30.18 3.03
C SER A 82 12.07 28.76 3.33
N ASP A 83 11.16 27.77 3.45
CA ASP A 83 11.55 26.36 3.62
C ASP A 83 12.20 25.85 2.33
N ILE A 84 11.64 26.19 1.17
CA ILE A 84 12.20 25.81 -0.14
C ILE A 84 13.58 26.47 -0.35
N ASP A 85 13.69 27.75 -0.04
CA ASP A 85 14.97 28.50 -0.13
C ASP A 85 16.07 27.87 0.75
N GLU A 86 15.70 27.42 1.96
CA GLU A 86 16.61 26.68 2.85
C GLU A 86 17.04 25.34 2.25
N PHE A 87 16.14 24.62 1.59
CA PHE A 87 16.42 23.29 1.01
C PHE A 87 17.21 23.37 -0.30
N GLU A 88 17.28 24.52 -0.96
CA GLU A 88 18.09 24.70 -2.20
C GLU A 88 19.54 24.27 -2.02
N GLN A 89 20.09 24.29 -0.80
CA GLN A 89 21.42 23.78 -0.48
C GLN A 89 21.60 22.29 -0.81
N TYR A 90 20.51 21.51 -0.92
CA TYR A 90 20.51 20.07 -1.22
C TYR A 90 20.32 19.78 -2.70
N ARG A 91 19.84 20.73 -3.52
CA ARG A 91 19.45 20.54 -4.92
C ARG A 91 20.47 19.77 -5.74
N TYR A 92 21.75 20.10 -5.62
CA TYR A 92 22.85 19.50 -6.36
C TYR A 92 23.71 18.56 -5.50
N LYS A 93 23.15 18.01 -4.42
CA LYS A 93 23.88 17.12 -3.49
C LYS A 93 23.13 15.80 -3.22
N MET A 94 21.91 15.62 -3.77
CA MET A 94 21.14 14.40 -3.57
C MET A 94 21.84 13.19 -4.18
N ASP A 95 22.46 13.33 -5.33
CA ASP A 95 23.21 12.27 -6.02
C ASP A 95 24.40 11.77 -5.19
N ASP A 96 25.18 12.69 -4.66
CA ASP A 96 26.33 12.40 -3.79
C ASP A 96 25.91 11.78 -2.46
N ALA A 97 24.80 12.27 -1.91
CA ALA A 97 24.20 11.72 -0.69
C ALA A 97 23.74 10.27 -0.91
N LEU A 98 23.02 9.99 -2.01
CA LEU A 98 22.57 8.66 -2.39
C LEU A 98 23.73 7.67 -2.60
N LYS A 99 24.80 8.07 -3.32
CA LYS A 99 25.99 7.26 -3.53
C LYS A 99 26.65 6.85 -2.21
N ARG A 100 26.62 7.72 -1.21
CA ARG A 100 27.20 7.47 0.14
C ARG A 100 26.21 6.79 1.09
N GLY A 101 24.95 6.63 0.71
CA GLY A 101 23.89 6.19 1.60
C GLY A 101 23.51 7.22 2.69
N ASN A 102 23.87 8.50 2.48
CA ASN A 102 23.49 9.59 3.39
C ASN A 102 22.08 10.07 3.08
N LEU A 103 21.14 9.81 3.98
CA LEU A 103 19.73 10.14 3.85
C LEU A 103 19.32 11.40 4.61
N SER A 104 20.27 12.06 5.30
CA SER A 104 19.97 13.27 6.10
C SER A 104 19.22 14.35 5.31
N PRO A 105 19.60 14.71 4.06
CA PRO A 105 18.87 15.73 3.31
C PRO A 105 17.39 15.40 3.12
N ALA A 106 17.06 14.13 2.84
CA ALA A 106 15.67 13.71 2.65
C ALA A 106 14.88 13.76 3.97
N PHE A 107 15.48 13.32 5.07
CA PHE A 107 14.83 13.34 6.38
C PHE A 107 14.70 14.76 6.94
N ASP A 108 15.65 15.66 6.67
CA ASP A 108 15.55 17.08 7.07
C ASP A 108 14.36 17.76 6.37
N ILE A 109 14.24 17.57 5.06
CA ILE A 109 13.10 18.08 4.27
C ILE A 109 11.78 17.48 4.79
N PHE A 110 11.75 16.16 5.00
CA PHE A 110 10.54 15.50 5.48
C PHE A 110 10.13 15.97 6.87
N ASN A 111 11.05 16.10 7.81
CA ASN A 111 10.74 16.54 9.17
C ASN A 111 10.14 17.95 9.19
N ARG A 112 10.64 18.87 8.34
CA ARG A 112 10.05 20.20 8.16
C ARG A 112 8.63 20.10 7.59
N TYR A 113 8.42 19.28 6.57
CA TYR A 113 7.09 19.02 6.01
C TYR A 113 6.14 18.49 7.09
N HIS A 114 6.57 17.49 7.83
CA HIS A 114 5.79 16.83 8.88
C HIS A 114 5.38 17.80 10.00
N GLU A 115 6.30 18.64 10.45
CA GLU A 115 6.03 19.72 11.41
C GLU A 115 4.96 20.68 10.87
N ARG A 116 5.11 21.14 9.62
CA ARG A 116 4.14 22.02 8.95
C ARG A 116 2.75 21.39 8.86
N VAL A 117 2.66 20.13 8.49
CA VAL A 117 1.40 19.38 8.39
C VAL A 117 0.72 19.24 9.74
N ILE A 118 1.44 18.82 10.78
CA ILE A 118 0.89 18.66 12.13
C ILE A 118 0.38 19.99 12.65
N THR A 119 1.21 21.03 12.63
CA THR A 119 0.84 22.37 13.09
C THR A 119 -0.40 22.89 12.33
N ARG A 120 -0.49 22.61 11.03
CA ARG A 120 -1.61 23.03 10.21
C ARG A 120 -2.91 22.35 10.65
N PHE A 121 -2.89 21.04 10.84
CA PHE A 121 -4.11 20.32 11.26
C PHE A 121 -4.52 20.68 12.68
N GLU A 122 -3.59 20.88 13.60
CA GLU A 122 -3.88 21.38 14.95
C GLU A 122 -4.58 22.75 14.93
N LYS A 123 -4.07 23.69 14.12
CA LYS A 123 -4.71 25.01 13.92
C LYS A 123 -6.12 24.89 13.33
N ILE A 124 -6.34 24.00 12.37
CA ILE A 124 -7.66 23.82 11.74
C ILE A 124 -8.65 23.22 12.75
N ILE A 125 -8.24 22.20 13.50
CA ILE A 125 -9.08 21.59 14.55
C ILE A 125 -9.47 22.64 15.59
N ALA A 126 -8.53 23.42 16.10
CA ALA A 126 -8.82 24.50 17.03
C ALA A 126 -9.80 25.54 16.44
N THR A 127 -9.64 25.87 15.15
CA THR A 127 -10.56 26.74 14.43
C THR A 127 -11.99 26.19 14.34
N LEU A 128 -12.12 24.86 14.15
CA LEU A 128 -13.42 24.19 14.10
C LEU A 128 -14.11 24.13 15.45
N ASP A 129 -13.34 24.16 16.56
CA ASP A 129 -13.88 24.19 17.92
C ASP A 129 -14.51 25.54 18.29
N GLU A 130 -14.09 26.65 17.63
CA GLU A 130 -14.57 27.99 17.97
C GLU A 130 -15.98 28.27 17.43
N ASP A 131 -16.20 28.38 16.14
CA ASP A 131 -17.50 28.61 15.49
C ASP A 131 -17.39 28.55 13.96
N LEU A 132 -18.25 27.79 13.29
CA LEU A 132 -18.36 27.77 11.84
C LEU A 132 -19.14 28.94 11.25
N ASN A 133 -19.94 29.67 12.05
CA ASN A 133 -20.71 30.83 11.60
C ASN A 133 -19.83 32.05 11.25
N ARG A 134 -18.53 31.97 11.58
CA ARG A 134 -17.53 33.00 11.21
C ARG A 134 -17.31 33.13 9.70
N PHE A 135 -17.74 32.13 8.89
CA PHE A 135 -17.61 32.19 7.44
C PHE A 135 -18.78 32.95 6.82
N ASP A 136 -18.48 34.14 6.30
CA ASP A 136 -19.44 34.91 5.50
C ASP A 136 -19.39 34.45 4.05
N PHE A 137 -20.44 33.75 3.60
CA PHE A 137 -20.57 33.23 2.24
C PHE A 137 -21.10 34.27 1.25
N THR A 138 -21.48 35.49 1.68
CA THR A 138 -21.87 36.57 0.81
C THR A 138 -20.67 37.31 0.25
N ILE A 139 -19.49 37.18 0.85
CA ILE A 139 -18.24 37.76 0.36
C ILE A 139 -17.66 36.84 -0.73
N PRO A 140 -17.56 37.34 -2.00
CA PRO A 140 -16.95 36.58 -3.07
C PRO A 140 -15.44 36.47 -2.85
N GLU A 141 -14.93 35.23 -2.90
CA GLU A 141 -13.51 34.93 -2.74
C GLU A 141 -13.11 33.86 -3.76
N ASP A 142 -11.92 34.01 -4.32
CA ASP A 142 -11.35 33.01 -5.21
C ASP A 142 -10.45 32.03 -4.47
N LEU A 143 -10.59 30.74 -4.81
CA LEU A 143 -9.70 29.67 -4.37
C LEU A 143 -9.08 28.98 -5.58
N LEU A 144 -7.75 29.11 -5.73
CA LEU A 144 -7.02 28.35 -6.74
C LEU A 144 -6.95 26.89 -6.31
N ILE A 145 -7.64 26.01 -7.05
CA ILE A 145 -7.74 24.57 -6.75
C ILE A 145 -6.46 23.85 -7.21
N ASP A 146 -6.08 24.02 -8.48
CA ASP A 146 -4.84 23.49 -9.02
C ASP A 146 -3.68 24.44 -8.68
N ARG A 147 -2.86 24.01 -7.73
CA ARG A 147 -1.71 24.76 -7.24
C ARG A 147 -0.37 24.09 -7.53
N GLU A 148 -0.34 23.01 -8.30
CA GLU A 148 0.89 22.26 -8.60
C GLU A 148 2.02 23.19 -9.11
N LYS A 149 1.65 24.16 -9.97
CA LYS A 149 2.58 25.18 -10.51
C LYS A 149 2.40 26.57 -9.88
N GLY A 150 1.55 26.70 -8.85
CA GLY A 150 1.34 27.96 -8.15
C GLY A 150 2.54 28.38 -7.31
N PRO A 151 2.60 29.63 -6.81
CA PRO A 151 3.67 30.06 -5.93
C PRO A 151 3.54 29.43 -4.53
N TRP A 152 4.67 29.22 -3.86
CA TRP A 152 4.71 28.94 -2.42
C TRP A 152 4.25 30.17 -1.63
N ALA A 153 3.58 29.94 -0.50
CA ALA A 153 3.25 31.04 0.40
C ALA A 153 4.53 31.65 0.99
N LYS A 154 4.65 32.99 0.96
CA LYS A 154 5.84 33.68 1.47
C LYS A 154 5.79 33.89 2.98
N THR A 155 4.60 33.84 3.58
CA THR A 155 4.40 34.08 5.02
C THR A 155 3.35 33.13 5.58
N GLU A 156 3.44 32.88 6.89
CA GLU A 156 2.39 32.14 7.62
C GLU A 156 0.99 32.71 7.40
N LYS A 157 0.86 34.06 7.36
CA LYS A 157 -0.43 34.72 7.13
C LYS A 157 -1.02 34.36 5.77
N GLN A 158 -0.20 34.27 4.71
CA GLN A 158 -0.68 33.84 3.38
C GLN A 158 -1.10 32.38 3.39
N LEU A 159 -0.35 31.54 4.10
CA LEU A 159 -0.67 30.11 4.26
C LEU A 159 -1.95 29.92 5.08
N ASP A 160 -2.13 30.71 6.14
CA ASP A 160 -3.34 30.70 6.98
C ASP A 160 -4.58 31.15 6.17
N ASP A 161 -4.45 32.19 5.30
CA ASP A 161 -5.55 32.61 4.43
C ASP A 161 -5.90 31.54 3.40
N LEU A 162 -4.91 30.87 2.79
CA LEU A 162 -5.14 29.74 1.90
C LEU A 162 -5.97 28.66 2.59
N TRP A 163 -5.59 28.26 3.80
CA TRP A 163 -6.28 27.21 4.54
C TRP A 163 -7.64 27.67 5.07
N ARG A 164 -7.81 28.94 5.43
CA ARG A 164 -9.10 29.52 5.74
C ARG A 164 -10.07 29.38 4.54
N LYS A 165 -9.61 29.72 3.34
CA LYS A 165 -10.42 29.59 2.10
C LYS A 165 -10.75 28.12 1.81
N ARG A 166 -9.80 27.20 1.97
CA ARG A 166 -10.06 25.75 1.81
C ARG A 166 -11.08 25.22 2.83
N LEU A 167 -11.00 25.71 4.06
CA LEU A 167 -11.98 25.34 5.08
C LEU A 167 -13.36 25.92 4.77
N LYS A 168 -13.44 27.20 4.36
CA LYS A 168 -14.67 27.85 3.90
C LYS A 168 -15.30 27.07 2.73
N ASP A 169 -14.51 26.65 1.74
CA ASP A 169 -14.97 25.82 0.62
C ASP A 169 -15.51 24.47 1.10
N SER A 170 -14.81 23.80 2.02
CA SER A 170 -15.26 22.52 2.60
C SER A 170 -16.58 22.66 3.36
N VAL A 171 -16.77 23.74 4.12
CA VAL A 171 -18.02 24.06 4.80
C VAL A 171 -19.14 24.35 3.78
N LEU A 172 -18.85 25.15 2.74
CA LEU A 172 -19.82 25.48 1.68
C LEU A 172 -20.30 24.21 0.97
N ASN A 173 -19.39 23.33 0.56
CA ASN A 173 -19.74 22.09 -0.12
C ASN A 173 -20.64 21.18 0.76
N LEU A 174 -20.41 21.14 2.07
CA LEU A 174 -21.27 20.38 2.99
C LEU A 174 -22.63 21.08 3.20
N LYS A 175 -22.69 22.40 3.28
CA LYS A 175 -23.96 23.15 3.33
C LYS A 175 -24.82 22.92 2.10
N LEU A 176 -24.21 22.86 0.91
CA LEU A 176 -24.93 22.59 -0.34
C LEU A 176 -25.51 21.14 -0.42
N THR A 177 -25.16 20.29 0.51
CA THR A 177 -25.76 18.95 0.68
C THR A 177 -26.79 18.91 1.81
N ASP A 178 -27.36 20.05 2.19
CA ASP A 178 -28.39 20.22 3.22
C ASP A 178 -28.03 19.63 4.60
N LYS A 179 -26.75 19.72 4.98
CA LYS A 179 -26.28 19.30 6.31
C LYS A 179 -26.40 20.45 7.31
N GLU A 180 -26.87 20.12 8.50
CA GLU A 180 -26.93 21.06 9.62
C GLU A 180 -25.53 21.49 10.09
N PRO A 181 -25.34 22.73 10.60
CA PRO A 181 -24.05 23.28 11.00
C PRO A 181 -23.29 22.38 11.99
N GLU A 182 -23.99 21.83 12.99
CA GLU A 182 -23.38 20.97 14.01
C GLU A 182 -22.85 19.68 13.37
N LYS A 183 -23.54 19.12 12.39
CA LYS A 183 -23.10 17.93 11.68
C LYS A 183 -21.92 18.24 10.74
N ILE A 184 -21.89 19.43 10.17
CA ILE A 184 -20.75 19.89 9.36
C ILE A 184 -19.48 19.97 10.25
N GLN A 185 -19.64 20.57 11.43
CA GLN A 185 -18.54 20.71 12.41
C GLN A 185 -17.99 19.34 12.81
N GLU A 186 -18.87 18.44 13.25
CA GLU A 186 -18.52 17.05 13.64
C GLU A 186 -17.75 16.33 12.51
N LEU A 187 -18.28 16.39 11.28
CA LEU A 187 -17.65 15.73 10.12
C LEU A 187 -16.28 16.31 9.79
N LEU A 188 -16.11 17.62 9.85
CA LEU A 188 -14.82 18.26 9.56
C LEU A 188 -13.82 17.99 10.68
N GLN A 189 -14.23 18.08 11.94
CA GLN A 189 -13.38 17.70 13.09
C GLN A 189 -12.90 16.27 12.95
N LYS A 190 -13.80 15.31 12.69
CA LYS A 190 -13.42 13.91 12.48
C LYS A 190 -12.45 13.75 11.32
N ARG A 191 -12.67 14.42 10.18
CA ARG A 191 -11.78 14.35 9.01
C ARG A 191 -10.38 14.86 9.31
N PHE A 192 -10.26 16.02 9.97
CA PHE A 192 -8.96 16.63 10.26
C PHE A 192 -8.25 15.92 11.42
N SER A 193 -8.97 15.45 12.43
CA SER A 193 -8.41 14.62 13.51
C SER A 193 -7.84 13.30 12.96
N ASN A 194 -8.55 12.63 12.05
CA ASN A 194 -8.05 11.43 11.40
C ASN A 194 -6.78 11.71 10.55
N ARG A 195 -6.73 12.86 9.87
CA ARG A 195 -5.53 13.27 9.11
C ARG A 195 -4.34 13.54 10.05
N LEU A 196 -4.59 14.24 11.16
CA LEU A 196 -3.58 14.51 12.18
C LEU A 196 -3.02 13.21 12.78
N THR A 197 -3.89 12.29 13.16
CA THR A 197 -3.51 10.98 13.68
C THR A 197 -2.65 10.21 12.69
N ARG A 198 -3.05 10.14 11.41
CA ARG A 198 -2.26 9.47 10.35
C ARG A 198 -0.89 10.14 10.15
N SER A 199 -0.84 11.48 10.18
CA SER A 199 0.45 12.20 10.07
C SER A 199 1.36 11.84 11.25
N ARG A 200 0.85 11.83 12.47
CA ARG A 200 1.63 11.49 13.68
C ARG A 200 2.11 10.02 13.68
N GLN A 201 1.42 9.14 12.99
CA GLN A 201 1.77 7.73 12.84
C GLN A 201 2.81 7.44 11.75
N THR A 202 3.23 8.46 10.98
CA THR A 202 4.29 8.28 9.97
C THR A 202 5.58 7.82 10.63
N ASN A 203 6.23 6.81 10.06
CA ASN A 203 7.45 6.23 10.59
C ASN A 203 8.64 6.38 9.63
N ASN A 204 9.82 5.93 10.07
CA ASN A 204 11.08 6.07 9.31
C ASN A 204 11.04 5.33 7.97
N GLU A 205 10.35 4.18 7.88
CA GLU A 205 10.24 3.40 6.65
C GLU A 205 9.33 4.10 5.63
N ASP A 206 8.26 4.77 6.09
CA ASP A 206 7.37 5.53 5.20
C ASP A 206 8.14 6.67 4.52
N VAL A 207 8.97 7.40 5.27
CA VAL A 207 9.84 8.46 4.74
C VAL A 207 10.84 7.91 3.74
N TYR A 208 11.49 6.82 4.12
CA TYR A 208 12.47 6.17 3.27
C TYR A 208 11.85 5.69 1.95
N GLN A 209 10.71 5.00 2.01
CA GLN A 209 10.01 4.53 0.81
C GLN A 209 9.59 5.70 -0.09
N LEU A 210 9.07 6.79 0.49
CA LEU A 210 8.69 7.97 -0.28
C LEU A 210 9.88 8.56 -1.03
N TYR A 211 11.01 8.79 -0.32
CA TYR A 211 12.22 9.34 -0.93
C TYR A 211 12.81 8.42 -2.01
N MET A 212 12.88 7.11 -1.74
CA MET A 212 13.37 6.15 -2.74
C MET A 212 12.48 6.11 -3.98
N ASN A 213 11.16 6.26 -3.82
CA ASN A 213 10.25 6.32 -4.95
C ASN A 213 10.37 7.64 -5.72
N SER A 214 10.59 8.77 -5.05
CA SER A 214 10.91 10.03 -5.74
C SER A 214 12.21 9.95 -6.53
N PHE A 215 13.21 9.22 -6.02
CA PHE A 215 14.45 8.93 -6.73
C PHE A 215 14.24 8.01 -7.93
N THR A 216 13.57 6.86 -7.74
CA THR A 216 13.42 5.87 -8.82
C THR A 216 12.55 6.38 -9.97
N LYS A 217 11.51 7.17 -9.69
CA LYS A 217 10.69 7.86 -10.70
C LYS A 217 11.48 8.73 -11.66
N THR A 218 12.67 9.23 -11.27
CA THR A 218 13.51 10.03 -12.15
C THR A 218 14.18 9.21 -13.25
N TYR A 219 14.21 7.88 -13.13
CA TYR A 219 14.68 6.96 -14.17
C TYR A 219 13.59 6.63 -15.17
N ASP A 220 12.43 6.16 -14.68
CA ASP A 220 11.23 5.92 -15.46
C ASP A 220 10.00 5.83 -14.54
N PRO A 221 8.76 5.96 -15.07
CA PRO A 221 7.55 5.96 -14.26
C PRO A 221 7.17 4.59 -13.68
N HIS A 222 7.82 3.49 -14.07
CA HIS A 222 7.49 2.13 -13.68
C HIS A 222 8.46 1.54 -12.66
N THR A 223 9.60 2.21 -12.44
CA THR A 223 10.58 1.78 -11.43
C THR A 223 10.20 2.32 -10.06
N SER A 224 10.00 1.42 -9.10
CA SER A 224 9.63 1.77 -7.73
C SER A 224 10.35 0.89 -6.71
N TYR A 225 10.57 1.45 -5.53
CA TYR A 225 11.02 0.74 -4.35
C TYR A 225 9.82 0.26 -3.52
N PHE A 226 9.83 -0.98 -3.14
CA PHE A 226 8.90 -1.54 -2.16
C PHE A 226 9.60 -1.75 -0.82
N SER A 227 9.06 -1.16 0.25
CA SER A 227 9.45 -1.52 1.60
C SER A 227 9.20 -3.02 1.85
N PRO A 228 9.83 -3.63 2.87
CA PRO A 228 9.60 -5.04 3.17
C PRO A 228 8.11 -5.40 3.28
N ARG A 229 7.32 -4.54 3.92
CA ARG A 229 5.87 -4.71 4.07
C ARG A 229 5.12 -4.57 2.74
N THR A 230 5.46 -3.58 1.94
CA THR A 230 4.85 -3.40 0.60
C THR A 230 5.17 -4.59 -0.29
N SER A 231 6.41 -5.11 -0.22
CA SER A 231 6.84 -6.30 -0.93
C SER A 231 6.09 -7.57 -0.46
N GLU A 232 5.86 -7.72 0.84
CA GLU A 232 5.05 -8.82 1.38
C GLU A 232 3.62 -8.77 0.84
N ASN A 233 2.96 -7.60 0.90
CA ASN A 233 1.61 -7.43 0.37
C ASN A 233 1.56 -7.69 -1.15
N PHE A 234 2.57 -7.23 -1.90
CA PHE A 234 2.69 -7.54 -3.33
C PHE A 234 2.78 -9.06 -3.57
N ASN A 235 3.61 -9.77 -2.80
CA ASN A 235 3.73 -11.23 -2.90
C ASN A 235 2.42 -11.95 -2.56
N ILE A 236 1.67 -11.49 -1.55
CA ILE A 236 0.36 -12.03 -1.19
C ILE A 236 -0.62 -11.86 -2.35
N ASN A 237 -0.67 -10.66 -2.96
CA ASN A 237 -1.54 -10.39 -4.11
C ASN A 237 -1.14 -11.21 -5.33
N MET A 238 0.16 -11.46 -5.52
CA MET A 238 0.66 -12.29 -6.63
C MET A 238 0.44 -13.79 -6.41
N SER A 239 0.57 -14.28 -5.17
CA SER A 239 0.37 -15.70 -4.85
C SER A 239 -1.08 -16.06 -4.55
N LEU A 240 -1.96 -15.07 -4.39
CA LEU A 240 -3.32 -15.20 -3.88
C LEU A 240 -3.38 -16.04 -2.60
N SER A 241 -2.36 -15.95 -1.77
CA SER A 241 -2.30 -16.69 -0.51
C SER A 241 -1.50 -15.93 0.56
N LEU A 242 -1.87 -16.15 1.80
CA LEU A 242 -1.16 -15.60 2.96
C LEU A 242 -1.16 -16.61 4.12
N GLU A 243 -0.23 -16.45 5.05
CA GLU A 243 -0.27 -17.17 6.31
C GLU A 243 -0.86 -16.28 7.42
N GLY A 244 -1.98 -16.70 7.99
CA GLY A 244 -2.69 -15.89 8.98
C GLY A 244 -4.02 -16.52 9.40
N ILE A 245 -4.98 -15.67 9.74
CA ILE A 245 -6.31 -16.10 10.22
C ILE A 245 -7.41 -16.02 9.15
N GLY A 246 -7.19 -15.33 8.04
CA GLY A 246 -8.21 -15.15 6.99
C GLY A 246 -9.33 -14.20 7.40
N ALA A 247 -8.99 -13.01 7.87
CA ALA A 247 -9.93 -11.94 8.15
C ALA A 247 -9.58 -10.67 7.35
N VAL A 248 -10.59 -10.03 6.79
CA VAL A 248 -10.49 -8.71 6.18
C VAL A 248 -10.75 -7.68 7.27
N LEU A 249 -9.79 -6.80 7.48
CA LEU A 249 -9.80 -5.82 8.55
C LEU A 249 -9.82 -4.40 8.00
N GLN A 250 -10.48 -3.48 8.70
CA GLN A 250 -10.40 -2.05 8.44
C GLN A 250 -10.30 -1.26 9.74
N LEU A 251 -9.77 -0.05 9.66
CA LEU A 251 -9.79 0.88 10.78
C LEU A 251 -11.16 1.58 10.82
N GLU A 252 -11.85 1.49 11.95
CA GLU A 252 -13.06 2.24 12.26
C GLU A 252 -12.82 3.06 13.52
N ASP A 253 -12.65 4.38 13.34
CA ASP A 253 -12.17 5.30 14.37
C ASP A 253 -10.80 4.84 14.91
N GLU A 254 -10.71 4.43 16.17
CA GLU A 254 -9.48 3.92 16.80
C GLU A 254 -9.42 2.38 16.89
N TYR A 255 -10.47 1.69 16.42
CA TYR A 255 -10.59 0.25 16.53
C TYR A 255 -10.27 -0.47 15.22
N THR A 256 -9.64 -1.63 15.32
CA THR A 256 -9.50 -2.57 14.20
C THR A 256 -10.75 -3.45 14.11
N LYS A 257 -11.58 -3.19 13.10
CA LYS A 257 -12.86 -3.88 12.88
C LYS A 257 -12.72 -4.99 11.85
N VAL A 258 -13.37 -6.12 12.11
CA VAL A 258 -13.53 -7.22 11.15
C VAL A 258 -14.62 -6.87 10.14
N VAL A 259 -14.26 -6.80 8.86
CA VAL A 259 -15.21 -6.54 7.76
C VAL A 259 -15.86 -7.84 7.30
N SER A 260 -15.04 -8.84 7.00
CA SER A 260 -15.46 -10.16 6.55
C SER A 260 -14.41 -11.21 6.88
N LEU A 261 -14.79 -12.47 6.79
CA LEU A 261 -13.89 -13.62 6.92
C LEU A 261 -13.71 -14.27 5.55
N VAL A 262 -12.50 -14.74 5.29
CA VAL A 262 -12.23 -15.56 4.10
C VAL A 262 -12.87 -16.93 4.30
N THR A 263 -13.73 -17.31 3.38
CA THR A 263 -14.45 -18.60 3.40
C THR A 263 -13.48 -19.77 3.58
N ALA A 264 -13.82 -20.67 4.50
CA ALA A 264 -12.98 -21.80 4.91
C ALA A 264 -11.57 -21.43 5.47
N GLY A 265 -11.34 -20.16 5.80
CA GLY A 265 -10.13 -19.71 6.50
C GLY A 265 -10.12 -20.12 7.97
N PRO A 266 -8.98 -19.95 8.68
CA PRO A 266 -8.86 -20.31 10.09
C PRO A 266 -9.87 -19.62 11.01
N ALA A 267 -10.13 -18.31 10.81
CA ALA A 267 -11.09 -17.57 11.62
C ALA A 267 -12.55 -18.03 11.36
N ASP A 268 -12.88 -18.29 10.09
CA ASP A 268 -14.18 -18.80 9.69
C ASP A 268 -14.45 -20.19 10.29
N LYS A 269 -13.49 -21.12 10.18
CA LYS A 269 -13.56 -22.46 10.78
C LYS A 269 -13.64 -22.44 12.30
N ALA A 270 -12.95 -21.50 12.96
CA ALA A 270 -12.98 -21.36 14.41
C ALA A 270 -14.35 -20.85 14.91
N GLY A 271 -15.09 -20.09 14.09
CA GLY A 271 -16.41 -19.58 14.40
C GLY A 271 -16.51 -18.60 15.57
N SER A 272 -15.36 -18.27 16.18
CA SER A 272 -15.27 -17.42 17.38
C SER A 272 -15.10 -15.94 17.07
N LEU A 273 -14.71 -15.59 15.83
CA LEU A 273 -14.61 -14.23 15.30
C LEU A 273 -15.70 -14.02 14.25
N LYS A 274 -16.31 -12.85 14.24
CA LYS A 274 -17.43 -12.54 13.33
C LYS A 274 -17.23 -11.18 12.65
N PRO A 275 -17.88 -10.94 11.50
CA PRO A 275 -17.97 -9.60 10.94
C PRO A 275 -18.55 -8.60 11.94
N ASN A 276 -18.01 -7.39 11.94
CA ASN A 276 -18.25 -6.27 12.84
C ASN A 276 -17.69 -6.39 14.26
N ASP A 277 -17.05 -7.49 14.64
CA ASP A 277 -16.27 -7.54 15.88
C ASP A 277 -15.09 -6.55 15.81
N LYS A 278 -14.76 -5.94 16.96
CA LYS A 278 -13.63 -5.00 17.11
C LYS A 278 -12.50 -5.69 17.87
N ILE A 279 -11.30 -5.68 17.33
CA ILE A 279 -10.11 -6.24 17.98
C ILE A 279 -9.44 -5.11 18.77
N VAL A 280 -9.22 -5.33 20.07
CA VAL A 280 -8.63 -4.33 20.97
C VAL A 280 -7.22 -4.72 21.44
N ALA A 281 -6.89 -6.01 21.48
CA ALA A 281 -5.54 -6.46 21.78
C ALA A 281 -5.17 -7.74 21.05
N VAL A 282 -3.86 -7.96 20.85
CA VAL A 282 -3.30 -9.12 20.15
C VAL A 282 -2.20 -9.77 20.98
N GLY A 283 -2.28 -11.07 21.22
CA GLY A 283 -1.26 -11.85 21.91
C GLY A 283 -0.68 -12.98 21.07
N GLN A 284 0.62 -13.25 21.20
CA GLN A 284 1.30 -14.32 20.48
C GLN A 284 1.35 -15.61 21.28
N GLY A 285 1.14 -16.75 20.62
CA GLY A 285 1.17 -18.05 21.24
C GLY A 285 0.07 -18.25 22.30
N LYS A 286 0.23 -19.28 23.12
CA LYS A 286 -0.79 -19.65 24.13
C LYS A 286 -0.79 -18.75 25.38
N ALA A 287 0.34 -18.09 25.69
CA ALA A 287 0.54 -17.38 26.95
C ALA A 287 1.36 -16.06 26.81
N GLY A 288 1.63 -15.59 25.59
CA GLY A 288 2.33 -14.32 25.38
C GLY A 288 1.54 -13.13 25.94
N GLU A 289 2.20 -12.03 26.18
CA GLU A 289 1.55 -10.77 26.60
C GLU A 289 0.53 -10.31 25.56
N MET A 290 -0.59 -9.75 26.02
CA MET A 290 -1.58 -9.11 25.16
C MET A 290 -1.15 -7.67 24.92
N VAL A 291 -0.93 -7.32 23.67
CA VAL A 291 -0.54 -5.96 23.24
C VAL A 291 -1.81 -5.22 22.90
N ASP A 292 -2.08 -4.12 23.60
CA ASP A 292 -3.16 -3.19 23.27
C ASP A 292 -2.89 -2.54 21.92
N ILE A 293 -3.86 -2.61 21.00
CA ILE A 293 -3.74 -2.11 19.62
C ILE A 293 -4.72 -0.97 19.30
N ILE A 294 -5.43 -0.45 20.30
CA ILE A 294 -6.36 0.66 20.10
C ILE A 294 -5.57 1.89 19.58
N GLY A 295 -6.03 2.48 18.50
CA GLY A 295 -5.38 3.62 17.86
C GLY A 295 -4.12 3.29 17.04
N TRP A 296 -3.74 2.00 16.90
CA TRP A 296 -2.62 1.61 16.08
C TRP A 296 -2.93 1.71 14.57
N ARG A 297 -1.89 1.79 13.77
CA ARG A 297 -2.02 1.68 12.31
C ARG A 297 -2.50 0.26 11.95
N LEU A 298 -3.45 0.18 11.03
CA LEU A 298 -4.00 -1.10 10.60
C LEU A 298 -2.93 -2.08 10.09
N ASP A 299 -1.96 -1.58 9.37
CA ASP A 299 -0.87 -2.38 8.81
C ASP A 299 0.05 -2.98 9.90
N GLU A 300 0.27 -2.27 11.01
CA GLU A 300 1.00 -2.79 12.18
C GLU A 300 0.19 -3.87 12.91
N VAL A 301 -1.12 -3.64 13.07
CA VAL A 301 -2.03 -4.64 13.64
C VAL A 301 -2.07 -5.90 12.78
N VAL A 302 -2.17 -5.75 11.45
CA VAL A 302 -2.16 -6.88 10.51
C VAL A 302 -0.88 -7.71 10.63
N GLN A 303 0.29 -7.07 10.83
CA GLN A 303 1.55 -7.80 11.05
C GLN A 303 1.55 -8.61 12.35
N LEU A 304 0.90 -8.11 13.43
CA LEU A 304 0.76 -8.89 14.66
C LEU A 304 -0.20 -10.07 14.49
N ILE A 305 -1.24 -9.93 13.67
CA ILE A 305 -2.26 -10.97 13.45
C ILE A 305 -1.76 -12.03 12.47
N ARG A 306 -1.07 -11.65 11.39
CA ARG A 306 -0.38 -12.58 10.47
C ARG A 306 0.73 -13.34 11.21
N GLY A 307 1.20 -14.41 10.61
CA GLY A 307 2.31 -15.18 11.12
C GLY A 307 2.28 -16.61 10.62
N ARG A 308 3.33 -17.34 10.90
CA ARG A 308 3.57 -18.70 10.37
C ARG A 308 2.41 -19.63 10.65
N LYS A 309 2.11 -20.47 9.66
CA LYS A 309 1.19 -21.60 9.78
C LYS A 309 1.47 -22.39 11.06
N ASP A 310 0.42 -22.95 11.67
CA ASP A 310 0.43 -23.75 12.89
C ASP A 310 0.85 -23.01 14.17
N THR A 311 0.99 -21.67 14.10
CA THR A 311 1.17 -20.82 15.30
C THR A 311 -0.18 -20.28 15.79
N VAL A 312 -0.25 -19.98 17.09
CA VAL A 312 -1.46 -19.44 17.73
C VAL A 312 -1.38 -17.92 17.81
N VAL A 313 -2.45 -17.22 17.44
CA VAL A 313 -2.71 -15.83 17.81
C VAL A 313 -3.91 -15.77 18.75
N ARG A 314 -3.84 -14.93 19.77
CA ARG A 314 -4.96 -14.58 20.63
C ARG A 314 -5.41 -13.18 20.32
N LEU A 315 -6.71 -13.02 20.23
CA LEU A 315 -7.35 -11.72 19.97
C LEU A 315 -8.28 -11.42 21.13
N ASP A 316 -8.15 -10.24 21.67
CA ASP A 316 -9.12 -9.70 22.59
C ASP A 316 -10.12 -8.87 21.77
N ILE A 317 -11.40 -9.25 21.84
CA ILE A 317 -12.43 -8.72 20.95
C ILE A 317 -13.62 -8.19 21.72
N ILE A 318 -14.16 -7.07 21.24
CA ILE A 318 -15.50 -6.60 21.59
C ILE A 318 -16.45 -7.11 20.51
N THR A 319 -17.43 -7.94 20.91
CA THR A 319 -18.36 -8.54 19.95
C THR A 319 -19.44 -7.54 19.54
N ALA A 320 -19.85 -7.56 18.28
CA ALA A 320 -20.89 -6.67 17.77
C ALA A 320 -22.27 -6.94 18.40
N SER A 321 -22.48 -8.15 18.94
CA SER A 321 -23.77 -8.57 19.54
C SER A 321 -23.96 -8.09 20.97
N ASP A 322 -22.88 -7.84 21.70
CA ASP A 322 -22.94 -7.64 23.16
C ASP A 322 -22.79 -6.15 23.56
N GLY A 323 -22.74 -5.23 22.59
CA GLY A 323 -22.61 -3.78 22.83
C GLY A 323 -21.31 -3.43 23.56
N ASP A 324 -21.41 -2.74 24.70
CA ASP A 324 -20.25 -2.33 25.54
C ASP A 324 -19.83 -3.43 26.54
N ALA A 325 -20.06 -4.72 26.22
CA ALA A 325 -19.63 -5.84 27.07
C ALA A 325 -18.12 -5.92 27.20
N ASP A 326 -17.66 -6.58 28.27
CA ASP A 326 -16.23 -6.81 28.52
C ASP A 326 -15.58 -7.57 27.35
N PRO A 327 -14.34 -7.17 26.95
CA PRO A 327 -13.61 -7.83 25.89
C PRO A 327 -13.42 -9.33 26.17
N LYS A 328 -13.49 -10.15 25.09
CA LYS A 328 -13.37 -11.60 25.15
C LYS A 328 -12.13 -12.08 24.42
N ILE A 329 -11.31 -12.84 25.09
CA ILE A 329 -10.11 -13.45 24.47
C ILE A 329 -10.48 -14.70 23.69
N ILE A 330 -10.20 -14.72 22.40
CA ILE A 330 -10.31 -15.88 21.52
C ILE A 330 -8.91 -16.31 21.04
N SER A 331 -8.79 -17.59 20.69
CA SER A 331 -7.53 -18.15 20.16
C SER A 331 -7.77 -18.75 18.78
N ILE A 332 -6.94 -18.38 17.80
CA ILE A 332 -7.02 -18.89 16.44
C ILE A 332 -5.67 -19.47 16.05
N VAL A 333 -5.66 -20.67 15.47
CA VAL A 333 -4.46 -21.28 14.89
C VAL A 333 -4.31 -20.77 13.48
N ARG A 334 -3.20 -20.09 13.17
CA ARG A 334 -2.90 -19.59 11.83
C ARG A 334 -2.71 -20.75 10.85
N ASN A 335 -3.11 -20.53 9.61
CA ASN A 335 -2.86 -21.46 8.51
C ASN A 335 -2.63 -20.69 7.22
N LYS A 336 -2.31 -21.42 6.15
CA LYS A 336 -2.37 -20.88 4.79
C LYS A 336 -3.83 -20.54 4.48
N VAL A 337 -4.05 -19.34 4.02
CA VAL A 337 -5.34 -18.80 3.57
C VAL A 337 -5.23 -18.56 2.08
N GLU A 338 -6.10 -19.16 1.29
CA GLU A 338 -6.16 -18.98 -0.16
C GLU A 338 -7.28 -17.99 -0.50
N LEU A 339 -6.95 -17.02 -1.37
CA LEU A 339 -7.87 -15.96 -1.79
C LEU A 339 -8.57 -16.35 -3.09
N GLU A 340 -9.34 -17.44 -3.04
CA GLU A 340 -9.97 -18.04 -4.23
C GLU A 340 -10.92 -17.09 -4.96
N GLU A 341 -11.58 -16.17 -4.25
CA GLU A 341 -12.46 -15.17 -4.85
C GLU A 341 -11.70 -14.18 -5.78
N GLN A 342 -10.38 -14.07 -5.62
CA GLN A 342 -9.53 -13.22 -6.44
C GLN A 342 -8.85 -14.00 -7.58
N SER A 343 -9.06 -15.33 -7.67
CA SER A 343 -8.55 -16.14 -8.76
C SER A 343 -9.45 -16.06 -9.99
N ALA A 344 -9.00 -16.66 -11.09
CA ALA A 344 -9.82 -16.80 -12.30
C ALA A 344 -11.10 -17.59 -11.98
N GLN A 345 -12.23 -17.13 -12.50
CA GLN A 345 -13.55 -17.71 -12.33
C GLN A 345 -14.17 -18.00 -13.69
N SER A 346 -15.11 -18.94 -13.76
CA SER A 346 -15.87 -19.20 -14.98
C SER A 346 -17.36 -19.24 -14.73
N GLU A 347 -18.12 -18.84 -15.74
CA GLU A 347 -19.58 -18.96 -15.79
C GLU A 347 -20.03 -19.39 -17.20
N ILE A 348 -21.24 -19.89 -17.31
CA ILE A 348 -21.87 -20.19 -18.60
C ILE A 348 -23.01 -19.23 -18.80
N ILE A 349 -23.01 -18.54 -19.95
CA ILE A 349 -24.10 -17.66 -20.39
C ILE A 349 -24.85 -18.39 -21.50
N GLU A 350 -26.17 -18.58 -21.29
CA GLU A 350 -27.06 -19.11 -22.31
C GLU A 350 -27.62 -17.94 -23.14
N LEU A 351 -27.46 -18.01 -24.45
CA LEU A 351 -27.91 -16.99 -25.39
C LEU A 351 -28.85 -17.64 -26.41
N GLU A 352 -29.96 -16.99 -26.68
CA GLU A 352 -30.81 -17.31 -27.79
C GLU A 352 -30.50 -16.37 -28.96
N GLN A 353 -29.96 -16.91 -30.05
CA GLN A 353 -29.67 -16.12 -31.25
C GLN A 353 -30.04 -16.90 -32.51
N PHE A 354 -30.69 -16.22 -33.44
CA PHE A 354 -31.18 -16.80 -34.70
C PHE A 354 -32.04 -18.08 -34.53
N GLY A 355 -32.78 -18.15 -33.41
CA GLY A 355 -33.66 -19.30 -33.11
C GLY A 355 -32.95 -20.55 -32.59
N ALA A 356 -31.68 -20.44 -32.24
CA ALA A 356 -30.88 -21.48 -31.60
C ALA A 356 -30.41 -21.05 -30.20
N GLN A 357 -30.33 -21.99 -29.27
CA GLN A 357 -29.74 -21.82 -27.97
C GLN A 357 -28.23 -22.06 -28.06
N HIS A 358 -27.45 -21.13 -27.54
CA HIS A 358 -26.00 -21.22 -27.49
C HIS A 358 -25.51 -21.10 -26.04
N LYS A 359 -24.51 -21.90 -25.69
CA LYS A 359 -23.83 -21.87 -24.41
C LYS A 359 -22.44 -21.24 -24.57
N ILE A 360 -22.23 -20.10 -23.97
CA ILE A 360 -20.94 -19.40 -24.00
C ILE A 360 -20.26 -19.54 -22.66
N GLY A 361 -19.09 -20.17 -22.62
CA GLY A 361 -18.24 -20.17 -21.44
C GLY A 361 -17.50 -18.85 -21.33
N VAL A 362 -17.60 -18.18 -20.19
CA VAL A 362 -16.86 -16.94 -19.89
C VAL A 362 -15.86 -17.25 -18.79
N VAL A 363 -14.59 -16.91 -19.02
CA VAL A 363 -13.52 -17.01 -18.02
C VAL A 363 -13.04 -15.61 -17.69
N SER A 364 -13.33 -15.15 -16.47
CA SER A 364 -12.91 -13.85 -15.95
C SER A 364 -11.57 -13.97 -15.24
N ILE A 365 -10.59 -13.14 -15.61
CA ILE A 365 -9.22 -13.16 -15.08
C ILE A 365 -8.89 -11.78 -14.53
N PRO A 366 -8.99 -11.54 -13.19
CA PRO A 366 -8.78 -10.23 -12.59
C PRO A 366 -7.31 -9.80 -12.55
N THR A 367 -6.37 -10.76 -12.54
CA THR A 367 -4.91 -10.49 -12.53
C THR A 367 -4.16 -11.72 -13.04
N PHE A 368 -2.91 -11.54 -13.49
CA PHE A 368 -2.02 -12.64 -13.87
C PHE A 368 -1.18 -13.07 -12.64
N TYR A 369 -1.80 -13.82 -11.73
CA TYR A 369 -1.22 -14.27 -10.48
C TYR A 369 -0.32 -15.48 -10.63
N ILE A 370 0.71 -15.57 -9.78
CA ILE A 370 1.64 -16.70 -9.67
C ILE A 370 2.26 -16.74 -8.28
N ASP A 371 2.36 -17.93 -7.67
CA ASP A 371 3.14 -18.14 -6.46
C ASP A 371 4.62 -18.40 -6.82
N PHE A 372 5.40 -17.31 -6.93
CA PHE A 372 6.83 -17.38 -7.23
C PHE A 372 7.62 -18.18 -6.21
N GLN A 373 7.23 -18.13 -4.93
CA GLN A 373 7.97 -18.82 -3.87
C GLN A 373 7.74 -20.33 -3.94
N ALA A 374 6.51 -20.77 -4.18
CA ALA A 374 6.19 -22.17 -4.37
C ALA A 374 6.87 -22.71 -5.63
N LEU A 375 6.85 -21.95 -6.74
CA LEU A 375 7.55 -22.32 -7.98
C LEU A 375 9.05 -22.49 -7.75
N GLN A 376 9.72 -21.56 -7.06
CA GLN A 376 11.15 -21.64 -6.76
C GLN A 376 11.51 -22.82 -5.83
N LYS A 377 10.60 -23.21 -4.93
CA LYS A 377 10.75 -24.41 -4.10
C LYS A 377 10.48 -25.72 -4.83
N GLY A 378 10.11 -25.67 -6.12
CA GLY A 378 9.82 -26.82 -6.93
C GLY A 378 8.44 -27.44 -6.69
N ASP A 379 7.53 -26.70 -6.05
CA ASP A 379 6.14 -27.16 -5.90
C ASP A 379 5.47 -27.24 -7.27
N ARG A 380 5.10 -28.46 -7.67
CA ARG A 380 4.43 -28.70 -8.95
C ARG A 380 2.98 -28.21 -8.97
N ASN A 381 2.40 -27.90 -7.81
CA ASN A 381 1.01 -27.44 -7.66
C ASN A 381 0.91 -25.96 -7.24
N TYR A 382 1.95 -25.16 -7.54
CA TYR A 382 1.92 -23.73 -7.25
C TYR A 382 0.72 -23.03 -7.89
N LYS A 383 0.18 -22.01 -7.22
CA LYS A 383 -0.93 -21.19 -7.73
C LYS A 383 -0.47 -20.42 -8.97
N SER A 384 -1.25 -20.50 -10.07
CA SER A 384 -0.91 -19.94 -11.37
C SER A 384 -2.18 -19.67 -12.18
N THR A 385 -2.28 -18.49 -12.75
CA THR A 385 -3.39 -18.10 -13.64
C THR A 385 -3.57 -19.09 -14.77
N THR A 386 -2.49 -19.42 -15.48
CA THR A 386 -2.54 -20.33 -16.64
C THR A 386 -3.06 -21.71 -16.28
N ARG A 387 -2.65 -22.23 -15.12
CA ARG A 387 -3.08 -23.55 -14.64
C ARG A 387 -4.55 -23.56 -14.26
N ASP A 388 -5.00 -22.52 -13.55
CA ASP A 388 -6.40 -22.39 -13.15
C ASP A 388 -7.30 -22.22 -14.38
N VAL A 389 -6.93 -21.33 -15.31
CA VAL A 389 -7.67 -21.12 -16.56
C VAL A 389 -7.72 -22.39 -17.40
N LYS A 390 -6.61 -23.14 -17.51
CA LYS A 390 -6.59 -24.43 -18.22
C LYS A 390 -7.56 -25.43 -17.59
N LYS A 391 -7.72 -25.45 -16.28
CA LYS A 391 -8.70 -26.27 -15.59
C LYS A 391 -10.12 -25.79 -15.89
N LEU A 392 -10.39 -24.50 -15.74
CA LEU A 392 -11.71 -23.91 -16.02
C LEU A 392 -12.16 -24.16 -17.48
N ILE A 393 -11.26 -24.02 -18.46
CA ILE A 393 -11.56 -24.32 -19.86
C ILE A 393 -11.96 -25.81 -20.04
N ARG A 394 -11.26 -26.74 -19.39
CA ARG A 394 -11.61 -28.16 -19.43
C ARG A 394 -12.98 -28.42 -18.81
N ASP A 395 -13.26 -27.79 -17.69
CA ASP A 395 -14.56 -27.91 -16.98
C ASP A 395 -15.70 -27.36 -17.85
N LEU A 396 -15.49 -26.22 -18.55
CA LEU A 396 -16.45 -25.65 -19.51
C LEU A 396 -16.67 -26.55 -20.74
N LEU A 397 -15.60 -27.09 -21.33
CA LEU A 397 -15.68 -28.01 -22.48
C LEU A 397 -16.45 -29.27 -22.11
N SER A 398 -16.36 -29.75 -20.88
CA SER A 398 -17.15 -30.93 -20.43
C SER A 398 -18.65 -30.63 -20.27
N GLN A 399 -19.05 -29.36 -20.36
CA GLN A 399 -20.45 -28.91 -20.30
C GLN A 399 -20.99 -28.51 -21.68
N ASP A 400 -20.28 -28.90 -22.76
CA ASP A 400 -20.67 -28.69 -24.17
C ASP A 400 -20.94 -27.21 -24.49
N VAL A 401 -20.00 -26.32 -24.14
CA VAL A 401 -20.07 -24.90 -24.53
C VAL A 401 -19.74 -24.75 -26.02
N ASP A 402 -20.50 -23.91 -26.74
CA ASP A 402 -20.32 -23.61 -28.17
C ASP A 402 -19.18 -22.62 -28.42
N GLY A 403 -18.81 -21.81 -27.44
CA GLY A 403 -17.76 -20.81 -27.56
C GLY A 403 -17.17 -20.42 -26.21
N LEU A 404 -16.02 -19.76 -26.27
CA LEU A 404 -15.31 -19.29 -25.09
C LEU A 404 -15.00 -17.79 -25.19
N VAL A 405 -15.22 -17.07 -24.11
CA VAL A 405 -14.82 -15.67 -23.92
C VAL A 405 -13.83 -15.58 -22.78
N ILE A 406 -12.69 -14.94 -23.01
CA ILE A 406 -11.74 -14.57 -21.97
C ILE A 406 -11.98 -13.10 -21.59
N ASP A 407 -12.47 -12.87 -20.40
CA ASP A 407 -12.76 -11.53 -19.88
C ASP A 407 -11.58 -10.97 -19.09
N LEU A 408 -10.92 -9.98 -19.68
CA LEU A 408 -9.80 -9.24 -19.08
C LEU A 408 -10.21 -7.81 -18.65
N ARG A 409 -11.48 -7.51 -18.62
CA ARG A 409 -11.95 -6.21 -18.12
C ARG A 409 -11.58 -6.05 -16.65
N ASN A 410 -11.00 -4.89 -16.30
CA ASN A 410 -10.45 -4.60 -14.98
C ASN A 410 -9.24 -5.48 -14.57
N ASN A 411 -8.61 -6.21 -15.52
CA ASN A 411 -7.37 -6.91 -15.21
C ASN A 411 -6.25 -5.90 -14.92
N GLY A 412 -5.65 -5.99 -13.72
CA GLY A 412 -4.60 -5.10 -13.26
C GLY A 412 -3.19 -5.44 -13.78
N GLY A 413 -3.06 -6.45 -14.64
CA GLY A 413 -1.75 -6.98 -15.05
C GLY A 413 -1.27 -8.10 -14.15
N GLY A 414 0.07 -8.22 -13.94
CA GLY A 414 0.68 -9.25 -13.10
C GLY A 414 1.92 -9.87 -13.73
N SER A 415 2.07 -11.18 -13.66
CA SER A 415 3.22 -11.91 -14.17
C SER A 415 3.24 -11.97 -15.69
N LEU A 416 4.32 -11.43 -16.30
CA LEU A 416 4.58 -11.58 -17.74
C LEU A 416 4.67 -13.06 -18.16
N GLN A 417 5.24 -13.91 -17.31
CA GLN A 417 5.31 -15.35 -17.55
C GLN A 417 3.92 -15.97 -17.65
N GLU A 418 3.00 -15.59 -16.77
CA GLU A 418 1.62 -16.10 -16.82
C GLU A 418 0.87 -15.58 -18.05
N ALA A 419 1.01 -14.29 -18.39
CA ALA A 419 0.40 -13.74 -19.61
C ALA A 419 0.87 -14.48 -20.87
N LYS A 420 2.18 -14.77 -20.95
CA LYS A 420 2.78 -15.57 -22.03
C LYS A 420 2.21 -16.98 -22.07
N LEU A 421 2.26 -17.72 -20.96
CA LEU A 421 1.78 -19.11 -20.90
C LEU A 421 0.27 -19.22 -21.13
N LEU A 422 -0.49 -18.21 -20.69
CA LEU A 422 -1.93 -18.14 -20.96
C LEU A 422 -2.20 -17.99 -22.46
N THR A 423 -1.44 -17.13 -23.15
CA THR A 423 -1.55 -16.97 -24.61
C THR A 423 -1.30 -18.31 -25.33
N GLY A 424 -0.33 -19.12 -24.87
CA GLY A 424 -0.03 -20.44 -25.40
C GLY A 424 -1.15 -21.47 -25.23
N LEU A 425 -2.20 -21.18 -24.42
CA LEU A 425 -3.40 -22.05 -24.43
C LEU A 425 -4.25 -21.92 -25.70
N PHE A 426 -4.07 -20.85 -26.49
CA PHE A 426 -4.90 -20.48 -27.63
C PHE A 426 -4.16 -20.48 -28.97
N ILE A 427 -2.84 -20.60 -28.96
CA ILE A 427 -2.01 -20.68 -30.16
C ILE A 427 -1.18 -21.97 -30.14
N GLU A 428 -0.83 -22.52 -31.30
CA GLU A 428 -0.03 -23.75 -31.36
C GLU A 428 1.43 -23.49 -30.96
N ARG A 429 2.03 -22.47 -31.53
CA ARG A 429 3.38 -22.00 -31.22
C ARG A 429 3.64 -20.63 -31.82
N GLY A 430 4.41 -19.81 -31.16
CA GLY A 430 4.88 -18.57 -31.74
C GLY A 430 5.44 -17.57 -30.74
N PRO A 431 6.04 -16.47 -31.21
CA PRO A 431 6.54 -15.41 -30.38
C PRO A 431 5.35 -14.64 -29.77
N THR A 432 5.35 -14.53 -28.45
CA THR A 432 4.32 -13.80 -27.69
C THR A 432 4.79 -12.45 -27.22
N VAL A 433 6.06 -12.36 -26.78
CA VAL A 433 6.65 -11.12 -26.22
C VAL A 433 8.10 -10.99 -26.66
N GLN A 434 8.51 -9.75 -26.95
CA GLN A 434 9.91 -9.42 -27.20
C GLN A 434 10.42 -8.53 -26.05
N ILE A 435 11.57 -8.89 -25.46
CA ILE A 435 12.22 -8.13 -24.40
C ILE A 435 13.56 -7.65 -24.90
N ARG A 436 13.74 -6.32 -24.98
CA ARG A 436 15.01 -5.71 -25.31
C ARG A 436 15.78 -5.36 -24.04
N SER A 437 16.99 -5.88 -23.92
CA SER A 437 17.87 -5.62 -22.79
C SER A 437 18.70 -4.34 -22.98
N LYS A 438 19.35 -3.86 -21.90
CA LYS A 438 20.30 -2.73 -21.92
C LYS A 438 21.41 -2.90 -22.97
N SER A 439 21.83 -4.13 -23.23
CA SER A 439 22.83 -4.46 -24.26
C SER A 439 22.29 -4.50 -25.68
N ASN A 440 21.06 -4.04 -25.92
CA ASN A 440 20.32 -4.13 -27.18
C ASN A 440 20.02 -5.57 -27.65
N ARG A 441 20.28 -6.58 -26.83
CA ARG A 441 19.85 -7.95 -27.12
C ARG A 441 18.32 -8.02 -27.01
N VAL A 442 17.71 -8.61 -28.01
CA VAL A 442 16.27 -8.90 -28.00
C VAL A 442 16.09 -10.38 -27.68
N ASP A 443 15.45 -10.66 -26.56
CA ASP A 443 14.99 -11.99 -26.18
C ASP A 443 13.54 -12.13 -26.63
N ILE A 444 13.27 -13.16 -27.44
CA ILE A 444 11.93 -13.50 -27.90
C ILE A 444 11.41 -14.59 -26.97
N LEU A 445 10.28 -14.33 -26.33
CA LEU A 445 9.59 -15.33 -25.52
C LEU A 445 8.55 -16.03 -26.38
N ASP A 446 8.81 -17.28 -26.71
CA ASP A 446 7.84 -18.17 -27.36
C ASP A 446 6.99 -18.86 -26.28
N ASP A 447 5.75 -19.20 -26.61
CA ASP A 447 4.87 -19.99 -25.73
C ASP A 447 5.38 -21.43 -25.52
#